data_499374ad664a8d8fe37a2d4e863769d0
#
_entry.id   499374ad664a8d8fe37a2d4e863769d0
#
_cell.length_a   1.000
_cell.length_b   1.000
_cell.length_c   1.000
_cell.angle_alpha   90.00
_cell.angle_beta   90.00
_cell.angle_gamma   90.00
#
_symmetry.space_group_name_H-M   'P 1'
#
loop_
_entity.id
_entity.type
_entity.pdbx_description
1 polymer ?
#
loop_
_entity_poly.entity_id
_entity_poly.type
_entity_poly.pdbx_seq_one_letter_code
_entity_poly.pdbx_strand_id
1 'polypeptide(L)'
;NTELIYSDEIGAMVADMGFRTMLAEGAKHVLGWKSPNYVYANAINQKLRLLLRNYKLSDDIAFRFSNRSWDEWPLTADKYVKWLASDETPGEVINLFMDYETFGEHQTADTGIFEFMRALPKAILAKKNDMEFATVSEAAKKYQPVSVLHCPHVMSWADEERDVTAWLGNEVPNEAFSKLYAQKEKVASLKSPDFDYVWSFMQTSDHFYYMATK
;
A
#
# COMPACT_ATOMS: atom_id res chain seq x y z
N ASN A 1 -1.18 -3.33 8.12
CA ASN A 1 -1.49 -2.06 7.47
C ASN A 1 -2.16 -2.33 6.13
N THR A 2 -3.45 -2.58 6.18
CA THR A 2 -4.34 -2.55 5.01
C THR A 2 -4.40 -1.10 4.51
N GLU A 3 -4.93 -0.80 3.36
CA GLU A 3 -5.07 0.56 2.82
C GLU A 3 -3.77 1.40 2.78
N LEU A 4 -2.63 0.85 3.16
CA LEU A 4 -1.33 1.51 3.26
C LEU A 4 -1.37 2.86 4.00
N ILE A 5 -2.25 2.98 5.01
CA ILE A 5 -2.40 4.20 5.81
C ILE A 5 -1.10 4.50 6.56
N TYR A 6 -0.59 5.72 6.39
CA TYR A 6 0.65 6.17 7.01
C TYR A 6 0.63 7.68 7.28
N SER A 7 1.23 8.07 8.38
CA SER A 7 1.75 9.41 8.67
C SER A 7 3.00 9.27 9.53
N ASP A 8 3.72 10.36 9.73
CA ASP A 8 4.90 10.37 10.60
C ASP A 8 4.57 9.88 12.02
N GLU A 9 3.43 10.30 12.57
CA GLU A 9 2.96 9.90 13.90
C GLU A 9 2.56 8.43 13.95
N ILE A 10 1.80 7.94 12.97
CA ILE A 10 1.43 6.52 12.88
C ILE A 10 2.70 5.66 12.80
N GLY A 11 3.67 6.06 11.99
CA GLY A 11 4.93 5.36 11.89
C GLY A 11 5.70 5.34 13.21
N ALA A 12 5.72 6.44 13.96
CA ALA A 12 6.34 6.49 15.28
C ALA A 12 5.66 5.54 16.28
N MET A 13 4.32 5.52 16.32
CA MET A 13 3.56 4.58 17.16
C MET A 13 3.88 3.12 16.79
N VAL A 14 3.93 2.78 15.51
CA VAL A 14 4.27 1.44 15.02
C VAL A 14 5.69 1.04 15.45
N ALA A 15 6.63 1.99 15.39
CA ALA A 15 7.99 1.76 15.87
C ALA A 15 8.04 1.50 17.39
N ASP A 16 7.26 2.24 18.17
CA ASP A 16 7.17 2.08 19.63
C ASP A 16 6.51 0.74 20.03
N MET A 17 5.63 0.20 19.18
CA MET A 17 5.10 -1.15 19.31
C MET A 17 6.15 -2.24 19.02
N GLY A 18 7.35 -1.88 18.59
CA GLY A 18 8.46 -2.80 18.34
C GLY A 18 8.65 -3.22 16.89
N PHE A 19 7.80 -2.77 15.96
CA PHE A 19 7.97 -3.04 14.54
C PHE A 19 9.19 -2.27 13.98
N ARG A 20 9.84 -2.85 12.98
CA ARG A 20 11.05 -2.28 12.36
C ARG A 20 10.83 -1.84 10.93
N THR A 21 9.74 -2.28 10.33
CA THR A 21 9.41 -1.98 8.93
C THR A 21 7.91 -1.81 8.79
N MET A 22 7.52 -0.85 7.97
CA MET A 22 6.13 -0.60 7.61
C MET A 22 6.03 -0.40 6.10
N LEU A 23 4.91 -0.84 5.53
CA LEU A 23 4.58 -0.65 4.14
C LEU A 23 3.69 0.60 4.02
N ALA A 24 3.93 1.42 3.00
CA ALA A 24 3.15 2.62 2.75
C ALA A 24 3.03 2.90 1.24
N GLU A 25 2.16 3.82 0.87
CA GLU A 25 2.01 4.23 -0.53
C GLU A 25 3.20 5.10 -0.97
N GLY A 26 3.62 4.94 -2.22
CA GLY A 26 4.60 5.82 -2.87
C GLY A 26 3.96 7.08 -3.44
N ALA A 27 3.15 7.77 -2.64
CA ALA A 27 2.36 8.92 -3.08
C ALA A 27 3.25 10.05 -3.61
N LYS A 28 2.98 10.50 -4.83
CA LYS A 28 3.81 11.50 -5.53
C LYS A 28 3.89 12.83 -4.78
N HIS A 29 2.82 13.27 -4.14
CA HIS A 29 2.80 14.53 -3.40
C HIS A 29 3.66 14.48 -2.12
N VAL A 30 3.90 13.28 -1.55
CA VAL A 30 4.80 13.07 -0.41
C VAL A 30 6.24 12.85 -0.87
N LEU A 31 6.43 12.07 -1.94
CA LEU A 31 7.76 11.78 -2.49
C LEU A 31 8.37 12.98 -3.23
N GLY A 32 7.55 13.79 -3.90
CA GLY A 32 8.04 14.81 -4.82
C GLY A 32 8.84 14.20 -5.96
N TRP A 33 10.12 14.50 -6.03
CA TRP A 33 11.05 13.98 -7.06
C TRP A 33 11.70 12.63 -6.69
N LYS A 34 11.51 12.17 -5.44
CA LYS A 34 12.10 10.93 -4.95
C LYS A 34 11.43 9.71 -5.58
N SER A 35 12.19 8.60 -5.68
CA SER A 35 11.66 7.32 -6.18
C SER A 35 11.09 6.48 -5.02
N PRO A 36 9.99 5.74 -5.22
CA PRO A 36 9.49 4.78 -4.24
C PRO A 36 10.37 3.52 -4.13
N ASN A 37 11.36 3.37 -5.02
CA ASN A 37 12.18 2.17 -5.14
C ASN A 37 13.41 2.18 -4.22
N TYR A 38 13.37 2.94 -3.14
CA TYR A 38 14.37 2.96 -2.09
C TYR A 38 13.74 2.75 -0.72
N VAL A 39 14.56 2.36 0.24
CA VAL A 39 14.16 2.31 1.65
C VAL A 39 14.22 3.72 2.24
N TYR A 40 13.19 4.09 3.00
CA TYR A 40 13.14 5.36 3.73
C TYR A 40 13.09 5.12 5.23
N ALA A 41 13.32 6.15 6.03
CA ALA A 41 13.10 6.14 7.46
C ALA A 41 11.90 7.02 7.84
N ASN A 42 11.20 6.66 8.90
CA ASN A 42 10.17 7.51 9.49
C ASN A 42 10.78 8.81 10.05
N ALA A 43 10.11 9.94 9.89
CA ALA A 43 10.64 11.24 10.27
C ALA A 43 10.82 11.42 11.78
N ILE A 44 9.95 10.83 12.59
CA ILE A 44 9.96 10.94 14.05
C ILE A 44 10.82 9.84 14.67
N ASN A 45 10.66 8.58 14.24
CA ASN A 45 11.42 7.45 14.75
C ASN A 45 12.15 6.73 13.63
N GLN A 46 13.39 7.14 13.36
CA GLN A 46 14.20 6.61 12.25
C GLN A 46 14.58 5.13 12.38
N LYS A 47 14.23 4.46 13.48
CA LYS A 47 14.37 3.01 13.61
C LYS A 47 13.35 2.25 12.73
N LEU A 48 12.23 2.89 12.40
CA LEU A 48 11.24 2.33 11.47
C LEU A 48 11.66 2.61 10.03
N ARG A 49 11.77 1.56 9.25
CA ARG A 49 12.03 1.61 7.81
C ARG A 49 10.73 1.54 7.04
N LEU A 50 10.67 2.27 5.95
CA LEU A 50 9.50 2.34 5.09
C LEU A 50 9.83 1.75 3.74
N LEU A 51 9.01 0.81 3.29
CA LEU A 51 9.01 0.28 1.93
C LEU A 51 7.77 0.82 1.23
N LEU A 52 7.99 1.53 0.14
CA LEU A 52 6.94 2.28 -0.53
C LEU A 52 6.44 1.55 -1.78
N ARG A 53 5.13 1.50 -1.96
CA ARG A 53 4.51 0.94 -3.15
C ARG A 53 4.93 1.72 -4.39
N ASN A 54 5.41 1.02 -5.41
CA ASN A 54 5.50 1.60 -6.73
C ASN A 54 4.12 1.53 -7.38
N TYR A 55 3.34 2.62 -7.23
CA TYR A 55 1.95 2.64 -7.68
C TYR A 55 1.84 2.48 -9.20
N LYS A 56 2.73 3.09 -9.98
CA LYS A 56 2.69 3.01 -11.45
C LYS A 56 2.78 1.56 -11.92
N LEU A 57 3.81 0.85 -11.48
CA LEU A 57 4.02 -0.55 -11.85
C LEU A 57 2.94 -1.49 -11.28
N SER A 58 2.46 -1.21 -10.07
CA SER A 58 1.37 -1.99 -9.47
C SER A 58 0.05 -1.79 -10.22
N ASP A 59 -0.28 -0.55 -10.56
CA ASP A 59 -1.51 -0.19 -11.28
C ASP A 59 -1.49 -0.66 -12.74
N ASP A 60 -0.32 -0.84 -13.35
CA ASP A 60 -0.17 -1.45 -14.67
C ASP A 60 -0.70 -2.89 -14.69
N ILE A 61 -0.53 -3.62 -13.59
CA ILE A 61 -1.11 -4.96 -13.41
C ILE A 61 -2.57 -4.87 -12.95
N ALA A 62 -2.84 -4.08 -11.91
CA ALA A 62 -4.15 -4.07 -11.25
C ALA A 62 -5.26 -3.51 -12.14
N PHE A 63 -5.01 -2.43 -12.87
CA PHE A 63 -6.05 -1.69 -13.57
C PHE A 63 -5.87 -1.63 -15.09
N ARG A 64 -4.63 -1.64 -15.59
CA ARG A 64 -4.37 -1.47 -17.02
C ARG A 64 -4.21 -2.78 -17.79
N PHE A 65 -4.02 -3.91 -17.12
CA PHE A 65 -3.68 -5.20 -17.73
C PHE A 65 -4.64 -5.62 -18.84
N SER A 66 -5.94 -5.51 -18.65
CA SER A 66 -6.98 -5.88 -19.63
C SER A 66 -7.43 -4.74 -20.54
N ASN A 67 -6.91 -3.52 -20.32
CA ASN A 67 -7.31 -2.35 -21.11
C ASN A 67 -6.66 -2.38 -22.50
N ARG A 68 -7.41 -2.81 -23.51
CA ARG A 68 -6.94 -2.90 -24.91
C ARG A 68 -6.63 -1.56 -25.56
N SER A 69 -7.11 -0.46 -24.99
CA SER A 69 -6.81 0.90 -25.46
C SER A 69 -5.55 1.49 -24.82
N TRP A 70 -4.93 0.78 -23.91
CA TRP A 70 -3.66 1.19 -23.32
C TRP A 70 -2.51 0.98 -24.33
N ASP A 71 -1.68 1.97 -24.55
CA ASP A 71 -0.59 1.94 -25.54
C ASP A 71 0.40 0.80 -25.31
N GLU A 72 0.50 0.34 -24.06
CA GLU A 72 1.38 -0.76 -23.67
C GLU A 72 0.67 -2.14 -23.67
N TRP A 73 -0.59 -2.21 -24.09
CA TRP A 73 -1.28 -3.49 -24.22
C TRP A 73 -0.73 -4.30 -25.42
N PRO A 74 -0.57 -5.63 -25.33
CA PRO A 74 -0.73 -6.47 -24.15
C PRO A 74 0.49 -6.42 -23.22
N LEU A 75 0.24 -6.48 -21.90
CA LEU A 75 1.28 -6.59 -20.91
C LEU A 75 1.71 -8.06 -20.77
N THR A 76 2.93 -8.36 -21.20
CA THR A 76 3.53 -9.69 -21.03
C THR A 76 4.57 -9.69 -19.91
N ALA A 77 4.85 -10.86 -19.32
CA ALA A 77 5.86 -10.98 -18.27
C ALA A 77 7.24 -10.49 -18.72
N ASP A 78 7.64 -10.80 -19.94
CA ASP A 78 8.94 -10.36 -20.49
C ASP A 78 9.00 -8.85 -20.68
N LYS A 79 7.89 -8.22 -21.10
CA LYS A 79 7.79 -6.77 -21.23
C LYS A 79 7.87 -6.11 -19.85
N TYR A 80 7.13 -6.64 -18.88
CA TYR A 80 7.11 -6.11 -17.52
C TYR A 80 8.48 -6.21 -16.85
N VAL A 81 9.18 -7.34 -17.00
CA VAL A 81 10.53 -7.52 -16.47
C VAL A 81 11.53 -6.54 -17.09
N LYS A 82 11.37 -6.16 -18.36
CA LYS A 82 12.20 -5.11 -18.96
C LYS A 82 11.98 -3.75 -18.25
N TRP A 83 10.74 -3.44 -17.87
CA TRP A 83 10.46 -2.20 -17.12
C TRP A 83 11.05 -2.23 -15.72
N LEU A 84 10.95 -3.40 -15.03
CA LEU A 84 11.55 -3.55 -13.71
C LEU A 84 13.08 -3.38 -13.74
N ALA A 85 13.73 -3.82 -14.82
CA ALA A 85 15.19 -3.75 -14.98
C ALA A 85 15.66 -2.49 -15.73
N SER A 86 14.78 -1.54 -16.01
CA SER A 86 15.09 -0.33 -16.77
C SER A 86 15.76 0.73 -15.92
N ASP A 87 16.65 1.50 -16.53
CA ASP A 87 17.23 2.72 -15.92
C ASP A 87 16.18 3.77 -15.60
N GLU A 88 14.98 3.67 -16.18
CA GLU A 88 13.82 4.52 -15.84
C GLU A 88 13.15 4.11 -14.52
N THR A 89 13.54 2.96 -13.96
CA THR A 89 13.05 2.44 -12.69
C THR A 89 14.22 2.33 -11.68
N PRO A 90 14.94 3.42 -11.41
CA PRO A 90 16.11 3.36 -10.56
C PRO A 90 15.72 3.05 -9.11
N GLY A 91 16.52 2.22 -8.44
CA GLY A 91 16.30 1.88 -7.04
C GLY A 91 17.03 0.62 -6.60
N GLU A 92 16.83 0.29 -5.35
CA GLU A 92 17.38 -0.90 -4.69
C GLU A 92 16.30 -1.95 -4.43
N VAL A 93 15.03 -1.51 -4.33
CA VAL A 93 13.87 -2.36 -4.07
C VAL A 93 12.70 -1.91 -4.94
N ILE A 94 11.90 -2.83 -5.42
CA ILE A 94 10.63 -2.54 -6.10
C ILE A 94 9.53 -3.24 -5.33
N ASN A 95 8.59 -2.48 -4.80
CA ASN A 95 7.48 -2.98 -4.02
C ASN A 95 6.20 -2.90 -4.84
N LEU A 96 5.66 -4.06 -5.20
CA LEU A 96 4.41 -4.20 -5.94
C LEU A 96 3.33 -4.64 -4.96
N PHE A 97 2.36 -3.76 -4.70
CA PHE A 97 1.22 -4.04 -3.84
C PHE A 97 -0.06 -3.81 -4.62
N MET A 98 -0.99 -4.71 -4.50
CA MET A 98 -2.32 -4.65 -5.12
C MET A 98 -3.28 -5.55 -4.37
N ASP A 99 -4.56 -5.34 -4.56
CA ASP A 99 -5.61 -6.15 -3.97
C ASP A 99 -5.54 -7.59 -4.47
N TYR A 100 -5.94 -8.52 -3.62
CA TYR A 100 -6.06 -9.93 -3.98
C TYR A 100 -7.08 -10.14 -5.09
N GLU A 101 -8.15 -9.35 -5.08
CA GLU A 101 -9.23 -9.29 -6.06
C GLU A 101 -8.75 -8.93 -7.45
N THR A 102 -7.57 -8.34 -7.58
CA THR A 102 -6.92 -8.14 -8.88
C THR A 102 -6.90 -9.45 -9.68
N PHE A 103 -6.66 -10.58 -9.01
CA PHE A 103 -6.49 -11.89 -9.65
C PHE A 103 -7.75 -12.74 -9.57
N GLY A 104 -8.70 -12.48 -10.45
CA GLY A 104 -9.92 -13.27 -10.61
C GLY A 104 -11.21 -12.47 -10.58
N GLU A 105 -11.19 -11.27 -10.01
CA GLU A 105 -12.33 -10.36 -9.99
C GLU A 105 -12.10 -9.15 -10.91
N HIS A 106 -11.10 -8.32 -10.64
CA HIS A 106 -10.78 -7.16 -11.48
C HIS A 106 -10.19 -7.59 -12.82
N GLN A 107 -9.29 -8.56 -12.79
CA GLN A 107 -8.69 -9.19 -13.97
C GLN A 107 -9.14 -10.65 -14.00
N THR A 108 -10.16 -10.93 -14.81
CA THR A 108 -10.74 -12.27 -14.95
C THR A 108 -9.83 -13.23 -15.73
N ALA A 109 -10.08 -14.53 -15.69
CA ALA A 109 -9.21 -15.54 -16.29
C ALA A 109 -9.02 -15.35 -17.81
N ASP A 110 -10.03 -14.87 -18.52
CA ASP A 110 -10.01 -14.61 -19.96
C ASP A 110 -9.09 -13.43 -20.36
N THR A 111 -8.67 -12.60 -19.40
CA THR A 111 -7.68 -11.53 -19.64
C THR A 111 -6.25 -12.06 -19.80
N GLY A 112 -5.98 -13.30 -19.38
CA GLY A 112 -4.63 -13.89 -19.35
C GLY A 112 -3.82 -13.55 -18.10
N ILE A 113 -4.45 -12.97 -17.07
CA ILE A 113 -3.75 -12.55 -15.84
C ILE A 113 -3.07 -13.72 -15.11
N PHE A 114 -3.68 -14.90 -15.11
CA PHE A 114 -3.11 -16.07 -14.44
C PHE A 114 -1.90 -16.65 -15.19
N GLU A 115 -1.89 -16.57 -16.51
CA GLU A 115 -0.73 -16.93 -17.34
C GLU A 115 0.43 -15.95 -17.11
N PHE A 116 0.11 -14.64 -17.02
CA PHE A 116 1.06 -13.61 -16.65
C PHE A 116 1.67 -13.89 -15.26
N MET A 117 0.84 -14.19 -14.25
CA MET A 117 1.28 -14.50 -12.90
C MET A 117 2.18 -15.75 -12.83
N ARG A 118 1.90 -16.78 -13.63
CA ARG A 118 2.77 -17.98 -13.70
C ARG A 118 4.11 -17.70 -14.41
N ALA A 119 4.10 -16.80 -15.39
CA ALA A 119 5.28 -16.48 -16.17
C ALA A 119 6.19 -15.47 -15.47
N LEU A 120 5.65 -14.49 -14.77
CA LEU A 120 6.39 -13.38 -14.18
C LEU A 120 7.51 -13.80 -13.22
N PRO A 121 7.31 -14.69 -12.23
CA PRO A 121 8.41 -15.12 -11.35
C PRO A 121 9.55 -15.79 -12.09
N LYS A 122 9.22 -16.59 -13.10
CA LYS A 122 10.24 -17.26 -13.94
C LYS A 122 11.06 -16.25 -14.75
N ALA A 123 10.38 -15.26 -15.32
CA ALA A 123 11.02 -14.20 -16.10
C ALA A 123 11.93 -13.31 -15.23
N ILE A 124 11.52 -12.99 -14.00
CA ILE A 124 12.34 -12.27 -13.01
C ILE A 124 13.58 -13.10 -12.65
N LEU A 125 13.41 -14.36 -12.27
CA LEU A 125 14.51 -15.23 -11.85
C LEU A 125 15.48 -15.57 -13.01
N ALA A 126 15.05 -15.44 -14.25
CA ALA A 126 15.95 -15.57 -15.41
C ALA A 126 16.96 -14.42 -15.50
N LYS A 127 16.71 -13.28 -14.86
CA LYS A 127 17.60 -12.13 -14.71
C LYS A 127 18.52 -12.25 -13.47
N LYS A 128 19.17 -13.40 -13.33
CA LYS A 128 19.89 -13.87 -12.11
C LYS A 128 20.84 -12.88 -11.45
N ASN A 129 21.38 -11.91 -12.18
CA ASN A 129 22.36 -10.96 -11.65
C ASN A 129 21.76 -9.60 -11.32
N ASP A 130 20.53 -9.34 -11.74
CA ASP A 130 19.93 -8.00 -11.66
C ASP A 130 18.79 -7.93 -10.66
N MET A 131 18.08 -9.04 -10.43
CA MET A 131 16.87 -9.07 -9.57
C MET A 131 16.77 -10.36 -8.76
N GLU A 132 16.26 -10.23 -7.55
CA GLU A 132 15.91 -11.34 -6.65
C GLU A 132 14.62 -11.03 -5.92
N PHE A 133 13.92 -12.07 -5.45
CA PHE A 133 12.82 -11.89 -4.50
C PHE A 133 13.37 -11.79 -3.09
N ALA A 134 12.79 -10.89 -2.31
CA ALA A 134 13.13 -10.72 -0.90
C ALA A 134 11.86 -10.57 -0.06
N THR A 135 11.91 -11.03 1.16
CA THR A 135 10.91 -10.67 2.16
C THR A 135 11.08 -9.21 2.59
N VAL A 136 10.02 -8.61 3.13
CA VAL A 136 10.04 -7.26 3.69
C VAL A 136 11.20 -7.07 4.68
N SER A 137 11.40 -8.07 5.55
CA SER A 137 12.47 -8.02 6.56
C SER A 137 13.87 -8.14 5.98
N GLU A 138 14.06 -8.93 4.92
CA GLU A 138 15.34 -9.04 4.21
C GLU A 138 15.69 -7.75 3.49
N ALA A 139 14.75 -7.19 2.72
CA ALA A 139 14.93 -5.92 2.03
C ALA A 139 15.28 -4.80 3.03
N ALA A 140 14.53 -4.68 4.12
CA ALA A 140 14.78 -3.69 5.15
C ALA A 140 16.11 -3.86 5.90
N LYS A 141 16.64 -5.08 6.00
CA LYS A 141 17.97 -5.33 6.58
C LYS A 141 19.10 -5.03 5.60
N LYS A 142 18.89 -5.40 4.32
CA LYS A 142 19.92 -5.31 3.27
C LYS A 142 20.23 -3.87 2.92
N TYR A 143 19.20 -3.04 2.80
CA TYR A 143 19.34 -1.66 2.34
C TYR A 143 19.20 -0.65 3.47
N GLN A 144 20.03 0.39 3.44
CA GLN A 144 19.93 1.50 4.37
C GLN A 144 18.93 2.55 3.84
N PRO A 145 18.22 3.25 4.73
CA PRO A 145 17.36 4.34 4.30
C PRO A 145 18.17 5.43 3.58
N VAL A 146 17.75 5.78 2.37
CA VAL A 146 18.42 6.84 1.59
C VAL A 146 18.09 8.24 2.12
N SER A 147 16.92 8.38 2.75
CA SER A 147 16.52 9.61 3.44
C SER A 147 15.35 9.36 4.38
N VAL A 148 14.98 10.40 5.10
CA VAL A 148 13.74 10.45 5.87
C VAL A 148 12.58 10.74 4.92
N LEU A 149 11.45 10.05 5.11
CA LEU A 149 10.16 10.39 4.50
C LEU A 149 9.39 11.25 5.49
N HIS A 150 9.05 12.48 5.08
CA HIS A 150 8.21 13.38 5.86
C HIS A 150 6.78 13.35 5.33
N CYS A 151 5.86 12.88 6.16
CA CYS A 151 4.44 12.73 5.83
C CYS A 151 3.59 13.23 7.02
N PRO A 152 3.36 14.57 7.13
CA PRO A 152 2.68 15.16 8.28
C PRO A 152 1.17 14.92 8.28
N HIS A 153 0.59 14.58 7.14
CA HIS A 153 -0.82 14.26 6.99
C HIS A 153 -1.00 12.78 6.63
N VAL A 154 -2.13 12.22 7.04
CA VAL A 154 -2.40 10.80 6.77
C VAL A 154 -2.55 10.57 5.28
N MET A 155 -1.74 9.67 4.73
CA MET A 155 -1.89 9.16 3.37
C MET A 155 -2.38 7.72 3.36
N SER A 156 -2.95 7.31 2.24
CA SER A 156 -3.32 5.92 1.93
C SER A 156 -3.06 5.62 0.45
N TRP A 157 -3.41 4.44 -0.02
CA TRP A 157 -3.39 4.14 -1.46
C TRP A 157 -4.74 4.39 -2.15
N ALA A 158 -5.77 4.77 -1.37
CA ALA A 158 -7.12 4.95 -1.90
C ALA A 158 -7.22 6.19 -2.79
N ASP A 159 -7.94 6.02 -3.89
CA ASP A 159 -8.27 7.02 -4.90
C ASP A 159 -7.06 7.82 -5.44
N GLU A 160 -7.31 8.88 -6.20
CA GLU A 160 -6.25 9.73 -6.74
C GLU A 160 -5.63 10.66 -5.70
N GLU A 161 -6.40 11.05 -4.70
CA GLU A 161 -5.97 11.96 -3.63
C GLU A 161 -4.91 11.34 -2.73
N ARG A 162 -4.91 10.00 -2.62
CA ARG A 162 -3.96 9.27 -1.76
C ARG A 162 -4.00 9.72 -0.30
N ASP A 163 -5.19 10.00 0.21
CA ASP A 163 -5.47 10.40 1.60
C ASP A 163 -6.56 9.53 2.23
N VAL A 164 -7.28 10.01 3.23
CA VAL A 164 -8.36 9.27 3.91
C VAL A 164 -9.76 9.73 3.52
N THR A 165 -9.89 10.57 2.50
CA THR A 165 -11.19 11.09 2.07
C THR A 165 -12.09 10.02 1.47
N ALA A 166 -11.56 8.88 1.06
CA ALA A 166 -12.34 7.70 0.68
C ALA A 166 -13.27 7.22 1.81
N TRP A 167 -12.89 7.44 3.07
CA TRP A 167 -13.65 7.04 4.25
C TRP A 167 -14.22 8.22 5.02
N LEU A 168 -13.52 9.34 5.08
CA LEU A 168 -13.84 10.51 5.90
C LEU A 168 -13.98 11.79 5.04
N GLY A 169 -14.49 11.65 3.81
CA GLY A 169 -14.53 12.72 2.82
C GLY A 169 -15.67 13.72 2.99
N ASN A 170 -16.68 13.43 3.81
CA ASN A 170 -17.82 14.32 4.02
C ASN A 170 -18.32 14.26 5.47
N GLU A 171 -19.36 15.03 5.79
CA GLU A 171 -19.84 15.21 7.15
C GLU A 171 -20.38 13.92 7.77
N VAL A 172 -21.10 13.08 7.01
CA VAL A 172 -21.77 11.87 7.52
C VAL A 172 -20.78 10.86 8.12
N PRO A 173 -19.75 10.37 7.40
CA PRO A 173 -18.79 9.45 7.99
C PRO A 173 -17.95 10.10 9.09
N ASN A 174 -17.63 11.40 9.00
CA ASN A 174 -16.89 12.10 10.05
C ASN A 174 -17.69 12.16 11.37
N GLU A 175 -18.99 12.45 11.29
CA GLU A 175 -19.87 12.43 12.46
C GLU A 175 -20.00 11.02 13.04
N ALA A 176 -20.22 10.00 12.17
CA ALA A 176 -20.30 8.61 12.58
C ALA A 176 -19.02 8.14 13.27
N PHE A 177 -17.87 8.45 12.70
CA PHE A 177 -16.55 8.16 13.27
C PHE A 177 -16.36 8.80 14.64
N SER A 178 -16.67 10.08 14.75
CA SER A 178 -16.54 10.83 16.01
C SER A 178 -17.47 10.27 17.10
N LYS A 179 -18.73 9.95 16.77
CA LYS A 179 -19.69 9.34 17.69
C LYS A 179 -19.25 7.95 18.13
N LEU A 180 -18.75 7.14 17.21
CA LEU A 180 -18.24 5.79 17.52
C LEU A 180 -17.10 5.90 18.53
N TYR A 181 -16.05 6.65 18.24
CA TYR A 181 -14.87 6.72 19.09
C TYR A 181 -15.12 7.44 20.43
N ALA A 182 -16.13 8.30 20.51
CA ALA A 182 -16.59 8.86 21.79
C ALA A 182 -17.12 7.80 22.79
N GLN A 183 -17.47 6.58 22.32
CA GLN A 183 -17.90 5.49 23.19
C GLN A 183 -16.76 4.60 23.70
N LYS A 184 -15.52 4.80 23.25
CA LYS A 184 -14.37 3.92 23.50
C LYS A 184 -14.19 3.59 24.99
N GLU A 185 -14.13 4.61 25.83
CA GLU A 185 -13.89 4.40 27.26
C GLU A 185 -15.08 3.75 27.97
N LYS A 186 -16.30 4.11 27.55
CA LYS A 186 -17.52 3.50 28.07
C LYS A 186 -17.56 2.00 27.76
N VAL A 187 -17.30 1.63 26.52
CA VAL A 187 -17.23 0.20 26.11
C VAL A 187 -16.16 -0.53 26.90
N ALA A 188 -14.95 0.01 26.99
CA ALA A 188 -13.86 -0.60 27.76
C ALA A 188 -14.21 -0.77 29.25
N SER A 189 -15.02 0.12 29.84
CA SER A 189 -15.44 0.04 31.22
C SER A 189 -16.45 -1.09 31.50
N LEU A 190 -17.18 -1.55 30.47
CA LEU A 190 -18.17 -2.62 30.61
C LEU A 190 -17.54 -3.99 30.82
N LYS A 191 -16.29 -4.18 30.37
CA LYS A 191 -15.53 -5.45 30.47
C LYS A 191 -16.35 -6.67 29.97
N SER A 192 -17.07 -6.48 28.88
CA SER A 192 -17.98 -7.48 28.31
C SER A 192 -17.50 -7.91 26.94
N PRO A 193 -17.24 -9.20 26.72
CA PRO A 193 -16.82 -9.72 25.41
C PRO A 193 -17.82 -9.42 24.29
N ASP A 194 -19.11 -9.38 24.59
CA ASP A 194 -20.15 -9.06 23.59
C ASP A 194 -20.05 -7.61 23.12
N PHE A 195 -19.84 -6.68 24.05
CA PHE A 195 -19.65 -5.27 23.71
C PHE A 195 -18.31 -5.05 22.99
N ASP A 196 -17.25 -5.75 23.37
CA ASP A 196 -15.95 -5.69 22.71
C ASP A 196 -16.05 -6.20 21.26
N TYR A 197 -16.82 -7.27 21.04
CA TYR A 197 -17.08 -7.81 19.70
C TYR A 197 -17.83 -6.78 18.83
N VAL A 198 -18.96 -6.26 19.32
CA VAL A 198 -19.76 -5.25 18.58
C VAL A 198 -18.92 -4.00 18.29
N TRP A 199 -18.15 -3.54 19.28
CA TRP A 199 -17.24 -2.41 19.13
C TRP A 199 -16.21 -2.65 18.02
N SER A 200 -15.56 -3.81 18.02
CA SER A 200 -14.58 -4.18 17.00
C SER A 200 -15.21 -4.24 15.62
N PHE A 201 -16.40 -4.82 15.50
CA PHE A 201 -17.14 -4.89 14.24
C PHE A 201 -17.49 -3.50 13.70
N MET A 202 -17.95 -2.60 14.55
CA MET A 202 -18.33 -1.24 14.14
C MET A 202 -17.14 -0.38 13.67
N GLN A 203 -15.91 -0.78 13.96
CA GLN A 203 -14.70 -0.10 13.50
C GLN A 203 -14.25 -0.53 12.09
N THR A 204 -14.98 -1.43 11.42
CA THR A 204 -14.69 -1.85 10.06
C THR A 204 -14.71 -0.64 9.11
N SER A 205 -13.66 -0.46 8.34
CA SER A 205 -13.47 0.68 7.45
C SER A 205 -14.58 0.83 6.41
N ASP A 206 -15.12 -0.30 5.92
CA ASP A 206 -16.19 -0.31 4.92
C ASP A 206 -17.45 0.45 5.35
N HIS A 207 -17.76 0.47 6.64
CA HIS A 207 -18.90 1.25 7.14
C HIS A 207 -18.75 2.74 6.80
N PHE A 208 -17.57 3.28 6.94
CA PHE A 208 -17.27 4.68 6.62
C PHE A 208 -17.12 4.89 5.10
N TYR A 209 -16.52 3.94 4.40
CA TYR A 209 -16.37 3.98 2.95
C TYR A 209 -17.72 4.10 2.25
N TYR A 210 -18.71 3.27 2.62
CA TYR A 210 -20.06 3.34 2.04
C TYR A 210 -20.87 4.56 2.49
N MET A 211 -20.47 5.26 3.53
CA MET A 211 -21.06 6.55 3.92
C MET A 211 -20.41 7.73 3.19
N ALA A 212 -19.17 7.57 2.74
CA ALA A 212 -18.47 8.61 2.02
C ALA A 212 -19.00 8.67 0.59
N THR A 213 -19.63 9.78 0.23
CA THR A 213 -20.06 10.05 -1.15
C THR A 213 -19.05 10.98 -1.79
N LYS A 214 -18.41 10.52 -2.84
CA LYS A 214 -17.57 11.34 -3.73
C LYS A 214 -18.32 11.66 -5.01
#